data_82f9acb0d3b4f40aba2c8f378e680574
#
_entry.id   82f9acb0d3b4f40aba2c8f378e680574
#
_cell.length_a   1.000
_cell.length_b   1.000
_cell.length_c   1.000
_cell.angle_alpha   90.00
_cell.angle_beta   90.00
_cell.angle_gamma   90.00
#
_symmetry.space_group_name_H-M   'P 1'
#
loop_
_entity.id
_entity.type
_entity.pdbx_description
1 polymer ?
#
loop_
_entity_poly.entity_id
_entity_poly.type
_entity_poly.pdbx_seq_one_letter_code
_entity_poly.pdbx_strand_id
1 'polypeptide(L)'
;FSEISQFDRYIRPAVYTKLHDKVQEILNVTIEELTCIGHDFTDVANDFIRWCGDDYIFCTWGQTDLTELQRNFDYYNIEYNFPMPFLFYDVQKLYSICFQDSKERTTLKNAIEHLGMQELEGYHSAGSDARYTSQIMPELDFEKVRKFYSVDTYRIPQNIKEEIYLDFGNYGKYISRGFADREEAANDKEVTACRCFKCNKTMKRIIKWFSTNSKSYYGLFSCQEHGLIKGRFRIKSTDDKQYYAIRILKCTDEEGGKKIKMRQQREKEHRRAKRLGTPE
;
A
#
# COMPACT_ATOMS: atom_id res chain seq x y z
N PHE A 1 14.26 16.11 -11.46
CA PHE A 1 13.83 14.91 -12.19
C PHE A 1 13.82 15.22 -13.70
N SER A 2 14.33 14.31 -14.52
CA SER A 2 14.30 14.39 -15.98
C SER A 2 14.12 13.01 -16.54
N GLU A 3 13.33 12.88 -17.61
CA GLU A 3 13.21 11.64 -18.35
C GLU A 3 14.52 11.34 -19.08
N ILE A 4 15.06 10.14 -18.89
CA ILE A 4 16.32 9.69 -19.53
C ILE A 4 16.06 8.58 -20.54
N SER A 5 15.01 7.78 -20.36
CA SER A 5 14.60 6.73 -21.31
C SER A 5 13.16 6.31 -21.00
N GLN A 6 12.56 5.61 -21.94
CA GLN A 6 11.20 5.09 -21.86
C GLN A 6 11.17 3.61 -22.26
N PHE A 7 10.37 2.81 -21.55
CA PHE A 7 10.07 1.43 -21.91
C PHE A 7 8.55 1.26 -21.99
N ASP A 8 8.05 0.95 -23.18
CA ASP A 8 6.63 0.71 -23.44
C ASP A 8 6.50 -0.42 -24.48
N ARG A 9 5.69 -1.43 -24.21
CA ARG A 9 5.48 -2.60 -25.05
C ARG A 9 4.07 -3.13 -24.90
N TYR A 10 3.46 -3.50 -26.01
CA TYR A 10 2.22 -4.28 -26.00
C TYR A 10 2.52 -5.74 -25.68
N ILE A 11 1.71 -6.30 -24.78
CA ILE A 11 1.79 -7.71 -24.39
C ILE A 11 0.71 -8.49 -25.13
N ARG A 12 1.11 -9.62 -25.73
CA ARG A 12 0.16 -10.55 -26.33
C ARG A 12 -0.65 -11.26 -25.23
N PRO A 13 -1.99 -11.18 -25.26
CA PRO A 13 -2.82 -11.91 -24.31
C PRO A 13 -2.62 -13.42 -24.45
N ALA A 14 -2.24 -14.11 -23.38
CA ALA A 14 -2.05 -15.55 -23.37
C ALA A 14 -3.16 -16.30 -22.60
N VAL A 15 -3.78 -15.66 -21.61
CA VAL A 15 -4.77 -16.29 -20.72
C VAL A 15 -6.19 -15.93 -21.13
N TYR A 16 -6.43 -14.68 -21.47
CA TYR A 16 -7.75 -14.19 -21.83
C TYR A 16 -7.93 -14.14 -23.34
N THR A 17 -8.98 -14.80 -23.84
CA THR A 17 -9.35 -14.79 -25.26
C THR A 17 -10.32 -13.67 -25.61
N LYS A 18 -10.85 -12.97 -24.62
CA LYS A 18 -11.77 -11.82 -24.78
C LYS A 18 -11.48 -10.77 -23.71
N LEU A 19 -11.49 -9.52 -24.08
CA LEU A 19 -11.52 -8.40 -23.15
C LEU A 19 -12.98 -8.13 -22.76
N HIS A 20 -13.18 -7.74 -21.51
CA HIS A 20 -14.50 -7.23 -21.09
C HIS A 20 -14.78 -5.91 -21.81
N ASP A 21 -15.99 -5.68 -22.31
CA ASP A 21 -16.36 -4.53 -23.14
C ASP A 21 -15.90 -3.19 -22.56
N LYS A 22 -16.10 -2.98 -21.26
CA LYS A 22 -15.61 -1.77 -20.58
C LYS A 22 -14.10 -1.60 -20.58
N VAL A 23 -13.33 -2.69 -20.56
CA VAL A 23 -11.88 -2.66 -20.64
C VAL A 23 -11.42 -2.31 -22.04
N GLN A 24 -12.10 -2.86 -23.04
CA GLN A 24 -11.84 -2.55 -24.44
C GLN A 24 -12.13 -1.07 -24.78
N GLU A 25 -13.25 -0.53 -24.27
CA GLU A 25 -13.57 0.91 -24.41
C GLU A 25 -12.50 1.82 -23.75
N ILE A 26 -11.98 1.43 -22.60
CA ILE A 26 -10.97 2.23 -21.87
C ILE A 26 -9.61 2.16 -22.56
N LEU A 27 -9.18 0.96 -22.98
CA LEU A 27 -7.85 0.75 -23.59
C LEU A 27 -7.80 1.18 -25.06
N ASN A 28 -8.95 1.32 -25.72
CA ASN A 28 -9.07 1.61 -27.15
C ASN A 28 -8.23 0.67 -28.04
N VAL A 29 -8.09 -0.60 -27.61
CA VAL A 29 -7.34 -1.66 -28.29
C VAL A 29 -8.13 -2.94 -28.23
N THR A 30 -8.23 -3.67 -29.34
CA THR A 30 -8.90 -4.97 -29.39
C THR A 30 -7.94 -6.11 -29.03
N ILE A 31 -8.49 -7.28 -28.68
CA ILE A 31 -7.69 -8.46 -28.39
C ILE A 31 -6.98 -8.98 -29.66
N GLU A 32 -7.61 -8.82 -30.82
CA GLU A 32 -7.05 -9.17 -32.13
C GLU A 32 -5.83 -8.32 -32.44
N GLU A 33 -5.92 -7.01 -32.19
CA GLU A 33 -4.78 -6.09 -32.35
C GLU A 33 -3.64 -6.48 -31.39
N LEU A 34 -3.94 -6.68 -30.10
CA LEU A 34 -2.92 -7.11 -29.13
C LEU A 34 -2.30 -8.46 -29.48
N THR A 35 -3.04 -9.36 -30.10
CA THR A 35 -2.52 -10.65 -30.56
C THR A 35 -1.55 -10.48 -31.73
N CYS A 36 -1.81 -9.52 -32.61
CA CYS A 36 -0.96 -9.24 -33.77
C CYS A 36 0.31 -8.46 -33.44
N ILE A 37 0.20 -7.39 -32.63
CA ILE A 37 1.31 -6.48 -32.35
C ILE A 37 2.03 -6.77 -31.04
N GLY A 38 1.39 -7.52 -30.14
CA GLY A 38 1.90 -7.80 -28.80
C GLY A 38 3.05 -8.81 -28.80
N HIS A 39 3.98 -8.58 -27.90
CA HIS A 39 5.13 -9.44 -27.64
C HIS A 39 4.80 -10.48 -26.56
N ASP A 40 5.60 -11.53 -26.49
CA ASP A 40 5.52 -12.49 -25.40
C ASP A 40 5.85 -11.82 -24.05
N PHE A 41 5.08 -12.15 -23.00
CA PHE A 41 5.27 -11.52 -21.70
C PHE A 41 6.65 -11.82 -21.13
N THR A 42 7.15 -13.04 -21.29
CA THR A 42 8.44 -13.46 -20.72
C THR A 42 9.59 -12.66 -21.33
N ASP A 43 9.56 -12.44 -22.64
CA ASP A 43 10.58 -11.64 -23.33
C ASP A 43 10.55 -10.18 -22.86
N VAL A 44 9.35 -9.58 -22.83
CA VAL A 44 9.18 -8.19 -22.39
C VAL A 44 9.56 -8.00 -20.93
N ALA A 45 9.21 -8.94 -20.05
CA ALA A 45 9.55 -8.88 -18.63
C ALA A 45 11.06 -8.94 -18.40
N ASN A 46 11.77 -9.82 -19.12
CA ASN A 46 13.23 -9.90 -19.04
C ASN A 46 13.90 -8.63 -19.59
N ASP A 47 13.36 -8.05 -20.67
CA ASP A 47 13.83 -6.76 -21.21
C ASP A 47 13.57 -5.63 -20.23
N PHE A 48 12.42 -5.62 -19.57
CA PHE A 48 12.07 -4.62 -18.55
C PHE A 48 13.01 -4.68 -17.34
N ILE A 49 13.30 -5.89 -16.82
CA ILE A 49 14.25 -6.07 -15.71
C ILE A 49 15.64 -5.54 -16.11
N ARG A 50 16.10 -5.85 -17.31
CA ARG A 50 17.38 -5.34 -17.83
C ARG A 50 17.37 -3.82 -17.99
N TRP A 51 16.27 -3.25 -18.48
CA TRP A 51 16.11 -1.80 -18.62
C TRP A 51 16.12 -1.08 -17.27
N CYS A 52 15.52 -1.65 -16.22
CA CYS A 52 15.56 -1.11 -14.86
C CYS A 52 16.99 -1.04 -14.31
N GLY A 53 17.85 -2.01 -14.63
CA GLY A 53 19.21 -2.11 -14.07
C GLY A 53 19.18 -2.48 -12.57
N ASP A 54 20.24 -2.09 -11.85
CA ASP A 54 20.44 -2.48 -10.45
C ASP A 54 20.13 -1.36 -9.45
N ASP A 55 20.14 -0.10 -9.88
CA ASP A 55 19.93 1.08 -9.03
C ASP A 55 18.69 1.85 -9.45
N TYR A 56 17.55 1.44 -8.94
CA TYR A 56 16.26 2.06 -9.24
C TYR A 56 15.33 2.06 -8.02
N ILE A 57 14.33 2.93 -8.07
CA ILE A 57 13.19 2.91 -7.17
C ILE A 57 11.90 3.10 -7.97
N PHE A 58 10.94 2.22 -7.77
CA PHE A 58 9.65 2.36 -8.44
C PHE A 58 8.84 3.53 -7.90
N CYS A 59 8.18 4.22 -8.83
CA CYS A 59 7.23 5.28 -8.55
C CYS A 59 5.92 4.94 -9.27
N THR A 60 4.83 4.72 -8.53
CA THR A 60 3.54 4.29 -9.09
C THR A 60 2.39 5.14 -8.58
N TRP A 61 1.31 5.22 -9.32
CA TRP A 61 0.08 5.86 -8.85
C TRP A 61 -0.77 4.87 -8.05
N GLY A 62 -0.33 4.58 -6.81
CA GLY A 62 -0.92 3.56 -5.92
C GLY A 62 -0.05 2.31 -5.80
N GLN A 63 -0.64 1.21 -5.33
CA GLN A 63 0.09 -0.04 -5.04
C GLN A 63 -0.18 -1.16 -6.05
N THR A 64 -1.20 -1.03 -6.87
CA THR A 64 -1.74 -2.14 -7.67
C THR A 64 -0.74 -2.61 -8.72
N ASP A 65 -0.05 -1.68 -9.38
CA ASP A 65 0.84 -1.98 -10.51
C ASP A 65 1.99 -2.91 -10.11
N LEU A 66 2.61 -2.67 -8.95
CA LEU A 66 3.70 -3.53 -8.44
C LEU A 66 3.19 -4.91 -8.02
N THR A 67 1.99 -4.98 -7.48
CA THR A 67 1.35 -6.27 -7.12
C THR A 67 1.08 -7.09 -8.39
N GLU A 68 0.50 -6.47 -9.42
CA GLU A 68 0.21 -7.16 -10.69
C GLU A 68 1.50 -7.55 -11.43
N LEU A 69 2.52 -6.70 -11.41
CA LEU A 69 3.82 -7.02 -12.01
C LEU A 69 4.40 -8.29 -11.38
N GLN A 70 4.48 -8.34 -10.05
CA GLN A 70 5.02 -9.50 -9.33
C GLN A 70 4.16 -10.75 -9.53
N ARG A 71 2.82 -10.61 -9.51
CA ARG A 71 1.90 -11.72 -9.79
C ARG A 71 2.11 -12.32 -11.18
N ASN A 72 2.33 -11.49 -12.19
CA ASN A 72 2.62 -11.96 -13.54
C ASN A 72 4.00 -12.61 -13.61
N PHE A 73 5.02 -12.05 -12.95
CA PHE A 73 6.33 -12.68 -12.88
C PHE A 73 6.24 -14.10 -12.28
N ASP A 74 5.54 -14.25 -11.17
CA ASP A 74 5.35 -15.56 -10.52
C ASP A 74 4.53 -16.52 -11.41
N TYR A 75 3.49 -16.03 -12.10
CA TYR A 75 2.67 -16.84 -13.02
C TYR A 75 3.49 -17.39 -14.20
N TYR A 76 4.38 -16.58 -14.77
CA TYR A 76 5.24 -16.98 -15.89
C TYR A 76 6.58 -17.56 -15.45
N ASN A 77 6.81 -17.80 -14.15
CA ASN A 77 8.06 -18.31 -13.57
C ASN A 77 9.28 -17.48 -13.96
N ILE A 78 9.15 -16.16 -13.97
CA ILE A 78 10.25 -15.24 -14.25
C ILE A 78 11.00 -14.99 -12.96
N GLU A 79 12.32 -15.21 -13.00
CA GLU A 79 13.18 -14.88 -11.87
C GLU A 79 13.39 -13.37 -11.76
N TYR A 80 13.14 -12.82 -10.58
CA TYR A 80 13.39 -11.43 -10.26
C TYR A 80 13.86 -11.27 -8.81
N ASN A 81 14.71 -10.30 -8.59
CA ASN A 81 15.33 -10.08 -7.28
C ASN A 81 14.97 -8.71 -6.70
N PHE A 82 13.69 -8.50 -6.38
CA PHE A 82 13.31 -7.30 -5.65
C PHE A 82 13.77 -7.40 -4.19
N PRO A 83 14.33 -6.32 -3.63
CA PRO A 83 14.84 -6.34 -2.26
C PRO A 83 13.71 -6.54 -1.23
N MET A 84 14.04 -7.11 -0.08
CA MET A 84 13.15 -7.19 1.06
C MET A 84 13.70 -6.31 2.21
N PRO A 85 12.98 -5.28 2.69
CA PRO A 85 11.67 -4.81 2.25
C PRO A 85 11.70 -4.16 0.87
N PHE A 86 10.68 -4.42 0.04
CA PHE A 86 10.53 -3.77 -1.26
C PHE A 86 9.90 -2.39 -1.08
N LEU A 87 10.74 -1.37 -1.22
CA LEU A 87 10.36 0.04 -1.03
C LEU A 87 10.05 0.70 -2.37
N PHE A 88 9.04 1.55 -2.39
CA PHE A 88 8.66 2.33 -3.56
C PHE A 88 8.00 3.65 -3.18
N TYR A 89 7.87 4.57 -4.12
CA TYR A 89 7.09 5.78 -3.94
C TYR A 89 5.66 5.60 -4.50
N ASP A 90 4.67 5.57 -3.61
CA ASP A 90 3.25 5.71 -3.97
C ASP A 90 2.99 7.20 -4.21
N VAL A 91 3.11 7.63 -5.47
CA VAL A 91 3.02 9.04 -5.88
C VAL A 91 1.65 9.63 -5.52
N GLN A 92 0.58 8.84 -5.60
CA GLN A 92 -0.76 9.24 -5.15
C GLN A 92 -0.78 9.64 -3.66
N LYS A 93 -0.06 8.86 -2.82
CA LYS A 93 0.09 9.16 -1.39
C LYS A 93 0.94 10.42 -1.19
N LEU A 94 2.05 10.56 -1.91
CA LEU A 94 2.92 11.73 -1.81
C LEU A 94 2.19 13.00 -2.26
N TYR A 95 1.45 12.93 -3.36
CA TYR A 95 0.59 14.01 -3.83
C TYR A 95 -0.42 14.44 -2.75
N SER A 96 -1.10 13.47 -2.13
CA SER A 96 -2.05 13.79 -1.06
C SER A 96 -1.39 14.47 0.16
N ILE A 97 -0.13 14.15 0.46
CA ILE A 97 0.63 14.82 1.55
C ILE A 97 0.99 16.26 1.18
N CYS A 98 1.26 16.54 -0.11
CA CYS A 98 1.64 17.88 -0.58
C CYS A 98 0.43 18.80 -0.74
N PHE A 99 -0.66 18.32 -1.33
CA PHE A 99 -1.73 19.15 -1.87
C PHE A 99 -3.10 18.94 -1.22
N GLN A 100 -3.27 17.90 -0.38
CA GLN A 100 -4.57 17.58 0.18
C GLN A 100 -4.53 17.43 1.70
N ASP A 101 -5.50 18.05 2.37
CA ASP A 101 -5.77 17.82 3.79
C ASP A 101 -6.67 16.60 4.02
N SER A 102 -7.23 16.03 2.97
CA SER A 102 -8.20 14.94 3.03
C SER A 102 -7.54 13.56 3.16
N LYS A 103 -8.28 12.60 3.72
CA LYS A 103 -7.89 11.20 3.76
C LYS A 103 -8.27 10.45 2.48
N GLU A 104 -8.93 11.11 1.55
CA GLU A 104 -9.37 10.52 0.30
C GLU A 104 -8.23 10.54 -0.71
N ARG A 105 -8.04 9.45 -1.40
CA ARG A 105 -7.06 9.35 -2.47
C ARG A 105 -7.66 9.95 -3.73
N THR A 106 -6.95 10.89 -4.32
CA THR A 106 -7.35 11.49 -5.60
C THR A 106 -7.06 10.53 -6.76
N THR A 107 -7.83 10.62 -7.83
CA THR A 107 -7.53 9.89 -9.08
C THR A 107 -6.38 10.59 -9.81
N LEU A 108 -5.70 9.88 -10.70
CA LEU A 108 -4.62 10.46 -11.53
C LEU A 108 -5.19 11.62 -12.36
N LYS A 109 -6.36 11.45 -12.96
CA LYS A 109 -7.08 12.48 -13.71
C LYS A 109 -7.26 13.77 -12.90
N ASN A 110 -7.80 13.67 -11.69
CA ASN A 110 -8.03 14.85 -10.85
C ASN A 110 -6.71 15.53 -10.43
N ALA A 111 -5.63 14.77 -10.29
CA ALA A 111 -4.32 15.33 -9.99
C ALA A 111 -3.75 16.11 -11.18
N ILE A 112 -3.88 15.58 -12.39
CA ILE A 112 -3.49 16.21 -13.65
C ILE A 112 -4.25 17.53 -13.84
N GLU A 113 -5.58 17.51 -13.71
CA GLU A 113 -6.44 18.67 -13.80
C GLU A 113 -6.07 19.75 -12.77
N HIS A 114 -5.85 19.34 -11.51
CA HIS A 114 -5.46 20.27 -10.42
C HIS A 114 -4.11 20.94 -10.69
N LEU A 115 -3.14 20.22 -11.30
CA LEU A 115 -1.82 20.75 -11.63
C LEU A 115 -1.80 21.50 -12.96
N GLY A 116 -2.92 21.57 -13.69
CA GLY A 116 -3.00 22.24 -15.00
C GLY A 116 -2.11 21.62 -16.08
N MET A 117 -1.84 20.33 -16.00
CA MET A 117 -1.03 19.60 -16.99
C MET A 117 -1.79 19.44 -18.29
N GLN A 118 -1.07 19.52 -19.42
CA GLN A 118 -1.67 19.26 -20.73
C GLN A 118 -2.04 17.78 -20.88
N GLU A 119 -3.20 17.54 -21.47
CA GLU A 119 -3.60 16.17 -21.81
C GLU A 119 -2.65 15.59 -22.88
N LEU A 120 -2.12 14.39 -22.60
CA LEU A 120 -1.32 13.63 -23.52
C LEU A 120 -2.24 12.81 -24.43
N GLU A 121 -1.86 12.64 -25.68
CA GLU A 121 -2.54 11.71 -26.59
C GLU A 121 -2.50 10.27 -26.00
N GLY A 122 -3.61 9.51 -26.16
CA GLY A 122 -3.71 8.14 -25.67
C GLY A 122 -4.01 8.03 -24.16
N TYR A 123 -4.79 8.98 -23.63
CA TYR A 123 -5.30 8.95 -22.27
C TYR A 123 -5.91 7.56 -21.93
N HIS A 124 -5.58 7.04 -20.74
CA HIS A 124 -5.89 5.67 -20.26
C HIS A 124 -5.03 4.53 -20.84
N SER A 125 -3.92 4.82 -21.52
CA SER A 125 -2.91 3.79 -21.77
C SER A 125 -1.93 3.70 -20.58
N ALA A 126 -1.35 2.51 -20.33
CA ALA A 126 -0.35 2.32 -19.30
C ALA A 126 0.86 3.26 -19.45
N GLY A 127 1.28 3.50 -20.72
CA GLY A 127 2.37 4.42 -21.02
C GLY A 127 2.03 5.88 -20.69
N SER A 128 0.80 6.34 -20.99
CA SER A 128 0.37 7.71 -20.64
C SER A 128 0.24 7.87 -19.12
N ASP A 129 -0.31 6.89 -18.41
CA ASP A 129 -0.44 6.94 -16.95
C ASP A 129 0.93 6.95 -16.26
N ALA A 130 1.89 6.18 -16.75
CA ALA A 130 3.27 6.20 -16.27
C ALA A 130 3.93 7.56 -16.51
N ARG A 131 3.74 8.15 -17.72
CA ARG A 131 4.27 9.47 -18.06
C ARG A 131 3.68 10.57 -17.19
N TYR A 132 2.36 10.60 -16.99
CA TYR A 132 1.74 11.56 -16.07
C TYR A 132 2.25 11.39 -14.64
N THR A 133 2.38 10.15 -14.17
CA THR A 133 2.94 9.88 -12.83
C THR A 133 4.36 10.42 -12.70
N SER A 134 5.19 10.28 -13.75
CA SER A 134 6.55 10.82 -13.77
C SER A 134 6.58 12.35 -13.81
N GLN A 135 5.63 12.99 -14.50
CA GLN A 135 5.51 14.45 -14.56
C GLN A 135 5.00 15.07 -13.26
N ILE A 136 4.21 14.34 -12.47
CA ILE A 136 3.75 14.79 -11.15
C ILE A 136 4.91 14.81 -10.13
N MET A 137 5.90 13.93 -10.26
CA MET A 137 7.02 13.84 -9.29
C MET A 137 7.79 15.16 -9.09
N PRO A 138 8.16 15.93 -10.14
CA PRO A 138 8.81 17.23 -9.97
C PRO A 138 7.95 18.29 -9.27
N GLU A 139 6.62 18.19 -9.38
CA GLU A 139 5.67 19.13 -8.77
C GLU A 139 5.53 18.93 -7.26
N LEU A 140 6.01 17.80 -6.74
CA LEU A 140 5.98 17.51 -5.31
C LEU A 140 7.14 18.22 -4.59
N ASP A 141 6.89 18.73 -3.39
CA ASP A 141 7.97 19.11 -2.46
C ASP A 141 8.69 17.82 -1.99
N PHE A 142 9.63 17.35 -2.83
CA PHE A 142 10.30 16.08 -2.62
C PHE A 142 11.10 16.03 -1.32
N GLU A 143 11.71 17.15 -0.88
CA GLU A 143 12.40 17.22 0.41
C GLU A 143 11.47 16.94 1.59
N LYS A 144 10.23 17.40 1.49
CA LYS A 144 9.19 17.14 2.49
C LYS A 144 8.71 15.69 2.45
N VAL A 145 8.56 15.09 1.26
CA VAL A 145 7.87 13.81 1.10
C VAL A 145 8.77 12.60 0.89
N ARG A 146 10.06 12.75 0.56
CA ARG A 146 11.00 11.64 0.26
C ARG A 146 11.09 10.57 1.36
N LYS A 147 10.82 10.93 2.61
CA LYS A 147 10.79 9.99 3.74
C LYS A 147 9.52 9.14 3.81
N PHE A 148 8.48 9.45 3.05
CA PHE A 148 7.20 8.76 3.12
C PHE A 148 7.03 7.66 2.07
N TYR A 149 8.12 6.94 1.79
CA TYR A 149 8.06 5.77 0.92
C TYR A 149 7.01 4.75 1.40
N SER A 150 6.59 3.90 0.52
CA SER A 150 5.68 2.79 0.78
C SER A 150 6.44 1.47 0.78
N VAL A 151 5.84 0.45 1.38
CA VAL A 151 6.38 -0.91 1.37
C VAL A 151 5.40 -1.75 0.58
N ASP A 152 5.87 -2.39 -0.46
CA ASP A 152 5.10 -3.43 -1.11
C ASP A 152 4.95 -4.64 -0.17
N THR A 153 3.79 -5.28 -0.23
CA THR A 153 3.44 -6.42 0.62
C THR A 153 2.88 -7.58 -0.19
N TYR A 154 3.20 -7.66 -1.46
CA TYR A 154 2.93 -8.84 -2.27
C TYR A 154 3.73 -10.02 -1.71
N ARG A 155 5.03 -9.83 -1.52
CA ARG A 155 5.88 -10.71 -0.71
C ARG A 155 5.93 -10.19 0.71
N ILE A 156 5.70 -11.07 1.67
CA ILE A 156 5.71 -10.75 3.10
C ILE A 156 6.91 -11.39 3.79
N PRO A 157 7.37 -10.85 4.93
CA PRO A 157 8.36 -11.52 5.77
C PRO A 157 7.93 -12.96 6.11
N GLN A 158 8.87 -13.90 6.07
CA GLN A 158 8.61 -15.31 6.33
C GLN A 158 8.95 -15.72 7.77
N ASN A 159 9.80 -14.94 8.44
CA ASN A 159 10.22 -15.22 9.81
C ASN A 159 10.41 -13.91 10.61
N ILE A 160 10.65 -14.04 11.93
CA ILE A 160 10.77 -12.90 12.85
C ILE A 160 11.92 -11.96 12.47
N LYS A 161 13.01 -12.45 11.89
CA LYS A 161 14.17 -11.62 11.54
C LYS A 161 13.91 -10.73 10.32
N GLU A 162 12.97 -11.11 9.49
CA GLU A 162 12.57 -10.36 8.31
C GLU A 162 11.45 -9.37 8.59
N GLU A 163 10.82 -9.41 9.78
CA GLU A 163 9.76 -8.47 10.13
C GLU A 163 10.23 -7.03 9.99
N ILE A 164 9.38 -6.19 9.39
CA ILE A 164 9.76 -4.85 8.94
C ILE A 164 9.33 -3.81 9.95
N TYR A 165 10.28 -2.99 10.39
CA TYR A 165 10.06 -1.85 11.28
C TYR A 165 10.53 -0.58 10.61
N LEU A 166 9.63 0.38 10.43
CA LEU A 166 9.92 1.67 9.78
C LEU A 166 9.48 2.82 10.68
N ASP A 167 10.36 3.80 10.82
CA ASP A 167 10.07 5.06 11.52
C ASP A 167 10.01 6.21 10.52
N PHE A 168 8.84 6.85 10.43
CA PHE A 168 8.58 8.01 9.60
C PHE A 168 8.61 9.34 10.40
N GLY A 169 9.13 9.31 11.62
CA GLY A 169 9.22 10.45 12.53
C GLY A 169 7.92 10.77 13.25
N ASN A 170 6.80 10.90 12.55
CA ASN A 170 5.48 11.17 13.12
C ASN A 170 4.63 9.90 13.34
N TYR A 171 5.01 8.78 12.77
CA TYR A 171 4.42 7.45 13.00
C TYR A 171 5.43 6.34 12.71
N GLY A 172 5.26 5.21 13.39
CA GLY A 172 5.99 3.97 13.09
C GLY A 172 5.08 2.97 12.39
N LYS A 173 5.63 2.21 11.44
CA LYS A 173 4.95 1.13 10.73
C LYS A 173 5.70 -0.18 10.98
N TYR A 174 4.96 -1.22 11.30
CA TYR A 174 5.46 -2.58 11.44
C TYR A 174 4.68 -3.51 10.52
N ILE A 175 5.37 -4.44 9.86
CA ILE A 175 4.79 -5.49 9.04
C ILE A 175 5.32 -6.82 9.56
N SER A 176 4.41 -7.68 9.97
CA SER A 176 4.74 -8.99 10.53
C SER A 176 5.08 -10.01 9.45
N ARG A 177 5.66 -11.10 9.88
CA ARG A 177 5.72 -12.34 9.12
C ARG A 177 4.34 -12.91 8.82
N GLY A 178 4.30 -13.94 7.94
CA GLY A 178 3.11 -14.73 7.67
C GLY A 178 2.70 -15.62 8.84
N PHE A 179 1.38 -15.83 8.98
CA PHE A 179 0.74 -16.74 9.94
C PHE A 179 -0.23 -17.67 9.21
N ALA A 180 -0.47 -18.84 9.78
CA ALA A 180 -1.39 -19.81 9.21
C ALA A 180 -2.85 -19.34 9.24
N ASP A 181 -3.24 -18.61 10.30
CA ASP A 181 -4.58 -18.08 10.43
C ASP A 181 -4.62 -16.67 11.04
N ARG A 182 -5.81 -16.07 10.98
CA ARG A 182 -6.04 -14.70 11.45
C ARG A 182 -5.98 -14.57 12.97
N GLU A 183 -6.36 -15.58 13.70
CA GLU A 183 -6.39 -15.56 15.16
C GLU A 183 -4.97 -15.63 15.69
N GLU A 184 -4.13 -16.48 15.11
CA GLU A 184 -2.70 -16.52 15.39
C GLU A 184 -2.06 -15.14 15.20
N ALA A 185 -2.28 -14.51 14.03
CA ALA A 185 -1.79 -13.17 13.74
C ALA A 185 -2.30 -12.11 14.74
N ALA A 186 -3.57 -12.20 15.15
CA ALA A 186 -4.17 -11.23 16.10
C ALA A 186 -3.64 -11.37 17.52
N ASN A 187 -3.21 -12.56 17.91
CA ASN A 187 -2.74 -12.89 19.26
C ASN A 187 -1.21 -12.91 19.37
N ASP A 188 -0.50 -12.77 18.26
CA ASP A 188 0.97 -12.77 18.24
C ASP A 188 1.52 -11.66 19.15
N LYS A 189 2.59 -11.99 19.89
CA LYS A 189 3.19 -11.10 20.88
C LYS A 189 3.81 -9.85 20.26
N GLU A 190 4.42 -9.99 19.09
CA GLU A 190 5.06 -8.86 18.40
C GLU A 190 4.02 -7.98 17.69
N VAL A 191 3.01 -8.56 17.07
CA VAL A 191 1.87 -7.82 16.47
C VAL A 191 1.16 -6.96 17.51
N THR A 192 0.97 -7.49 18.71
CA THR A 192 0.29 -6.79 19.82
C THR A 192 1.23 -6.05 20.76
N ALA A 193 2.53 -6.03 20.47
CA ALA A 193 3.53 -5.36 21.32
C ALA A 193 3.19 -3.88 21.52
N CYS A 194 3.36 -3.43 22.77
CA CYS A 194 3.12 -2.04 23.16
C CYS A 194 4.46 -1.35 23.45
N ARG A 195 5.31 -1.24 22.43
CA ARG A 195 6.58 -0.51 22.50
C ARG A 195 6.47 0.78 21.70
N CYS A 196 7.06 1.85 22.24
CA CYS A 196 7.10 3.15 21.57
C CYS A 196 7.95 3.05 20.31
N PHE A 197 7.44 3.49 19.18
CA PHE A 197 8.18 3.44 17.91
C PHE A 197 9.39 4.39 17.86
N LYS A 198 9.44 5.41 18.75
CA LYS A 198 10.55 6.37 18.83
C LYS A 198 11.68 5.92 19.77
N CYS A 199 11.36 5.42 20.96
CA CYS A 199 12.37 5.07 21.98
C CYS A 199 12.39 3.58 22.33
N ASN A 200 11.57 2.76 21.70
CA ASN A 200 11.43 1.32 21.90
C ASN A 200 11.08 0.89 23.34
N LYS A 201 10.81 1.84 24.27
CA LYS A 201 10.41 1.54 25.64
C LYS A 201 8.97 1.03 25.70
N THR A 202 8.70 0.14 26.64
CA THR A 202 7.35 -0.37 26.91
C THR A 202 6.41 0.76 27.32
N MET A 203 5.25 0.83 26.71
CA MET A 203 4.23 1.84 26.98
C MET A 203 3.17 1.33 27.94
N LYS A 204 2.60 2.24 28.75
CA LYS A 204 1.40 1.96 29.55
C LYS A 204 0.19 1.81 28.62
N ARG A 205 -0.58 0.73 28.78
CA ARG A 205 -1.82 0.49 28.03
C ARG A 205 -2.97 1.29 28.68
N ILE A 206 -3.43 2.36 28.02
CA ILE A 206 -4.63 3.11 28.44
C ILE A 206 -5.87 2.38 27.91
N ILE A 207 -5.86 1.99 26.64
CA ILE A 207 -6.87 1.14 26.03
C ILE A 207 -6.14 -0.04 25.36
N LYS A 208 -6.44 -1.25 25.84
CA LYS A 208 -5.94 -2.48 25.22
C LYS A 208 -6.42 -2.59 23.78
N TRP A 209 -5.73 -3.35 22.95
CA TRP A 209 -6.18 -3.65 21.60
C TRP A 209 -7.62 -4.19 21.60
N PHE A 210 -8.47 -3.61 20.78
CA PHE A 210 -9.85 -4.04 20.57
C PHE A 210 -10.17 -4.04 19.09
N SER A 211 -10.97 -5.01 18.66
CA SER A 211 -11.39 -5.15 17.26
C SER A 211 -12.71 -4.41 17.04
N THR A 212 -12.81 -3.72 15.89
CA THR A 212 -14.08 -3.15 15.39
C THR A 212 -14.71 -4.01 14.30
N ASN A 213 -13.90 -4.84 13.69
CA ASN A 213 -14.27 -5.92 12.80
C ASN A 213 -13.13 -6.94 12.84
N SER A 214 -13.33 -8.17 12.43
CA SER A 214 -12.30 -9.21 12.51
C SER A 214 -10.97 -8.89 11.82
N LYS A 215 -10.85 -7.74 11.13
CA LYS A 215 -9.67 -7.33 10.36
C LYS A 215 -8.91 -6.14 10.95
N SER A 216 -9.56 -5.30 11.78
CA SER A 216 -8.98 -4.03 12.25
C SER A 216 -9.04 -3.91 13.75
N TYR A 217 -7.92 -3.57 14.37
CA TYR A 217 -7.74 -3.43 15.81
C TYR A 217 -7.21 -2.03 16.13
N TYR A 218 -7.63 -1.49 17.28
CA TYR A 218 -7.26 -0.16 17.74
C TYR A 218 -6.82 -0.23 19.21
N GLY A 219 -5.90 0.65 19.58
CA GLY A 219 -5.42 0.78 20.96
C GLY A 219 -4.98 2.19 21.28
N LEU A 220 -4.84 2.50 22.57
CA LEU A 220 -4.30 3.77 23.05
C LEU A 220 -3.28 3.49 24.16
N PHE A 221 -2.13 4.09 24.05
CA PHE A 221 -0.96 3.86 24.88
C PHE A 221 -0.36 5.19 25.35
N SER A 222 0.41 5.14 26.42
CA SER A 222 1.18 6.29 26.91
C SER A 222 2.65 5.91 27.04
N CYS A 223 3.51 6.62 26.35
CA CYS A 223 4.94 6.60 26.54
C CYS A 223 5.35 7.70 27.52
N GLN A 224 6.26 7.42 28.45
CA GLN A 224 6.74 8.42 29.41
C GLN A 224 7.44 9.60 28.72
N GLU A 225 8.16 9.34 27.61
CA GLU A 225 8.94 10.36 26.90
C GLU A 225 8.17 11.02 25.76
N HIS A 226 7.25 10.25 25.11
CA HIS A 226 6.61 10.70 23.86
C HIS A 226 5.10 10.91 23.98
N GLY A 227 4.54 10.82 25.21
CA GLY A 227 3.14 11.09 25.49
C GLY A 227 2.18 10.04 24.93
N LEU A 228 1.00 10.49 24.50
CA LEU A 228 -0.05 9.62 23.98
C LEU A 228 0.29 9.08 22.57
N ILE A 229 0.09 7.77 22.41
CA ILE A 229 0.28 7.07 21.14
C ILE A 229 -0.96 6.25 20.82
N LYS A 230 -1.61 6.57 19.71
CA LYS A 230 -2.68 5.74 19.14
C LYS A 230 -2.10 4.65 18.28
N GLY A 231 -2.64 3.44 18.40
CA GLY A 231 -2.27 2.30 17.60
C GLY A 231 -3.43 1.80 16.77
N ARG A 232 -3.11 1.33 15.57
CA ARG A 232 -3.99 0.56 14.73
C ARG A 232 -3.20 -0.58 14.11
N PHE A 233 -3.73 -1.80 14.12
CA PHE A 233 -3.23 -2.82 13.21
C PHE A 233 -4.37 -3.43 12.39
N ARG A 234 -4.02 -3.90 11.21
CA ARG A 234 -4.93 -4.62 10.32
C ARG A 234 -4.29 -5.95 9.93
N ILE A 235 -5.11 -6.98 9.93
CA ILE A 235 -4.73 -8.28 9.40
C ILE A 235 -5.18 -8.34 7.95
N LYS A 236 -4.24 -8.65 7.07
CA LYS A 236 -4.43 -8.88 5.65
C LYS A 236 -4.14 -10.35 5.34
N SER A 237 -4.53 -10.80 4.16
CA SER A 237 -4.14 -12.09 3.60
C SER A 237 -3.35 -11.90 2.31
N THR A 238 -2.43 -12.80 2.06
CA THR A 238 -1.75 -12.97 0.77
C THR A 238 -2.62 -13.79 -0.19
N ASP A 239 -2.20 -13.89 -1.44
CA ASP A 239 -2.82 -14.76 -2.43
C ASP A 239 -2.70 -16.25 -2.03
N ASP A 240 -1.61 -16.63 -1.37
CA ASP A 240 -1.34 -17.98 -0.82
C ASP A 240 -2.07 -18.26 0.50
N LYS A 241 -3.03 -17.41 0.87
CA LYS A 241 -3.86 -17.56 2.08
C LYS A 241 -3.10 -17.51 3.40
N GLN A 242 -1.89 -16.99 3.43
CA GLN A 242 -1.23 -16.61 4.68
C GLN A 242 -1.81 -15.30 5.21
N TYR A 243 -1.74 -15.09 6.52
CA TYR A 243 -2.20 -13.85 7.17
C TYR A 243 -1.02 -13.08 7.72
N TYR A 244 -1.04 -11.76 7.61
CA TYR A 244 -0.03 -10.89 8.19
C TYR A 244 -0.65 -9.60 8.74
N ALA A 245 0.04 -8.97 9.65
CA ALA A 245 -0.42 -7.74 10.30
C ALA A 245 0.39 -6.54 9.84
N ILE A 246 -0.30 -5.44 9.55
CA ILE A 246 0.32 -4.12 9.40
C ILE A 246 -0.10 -3.29 10.61
N ARG A 247 0.85 -2.94 11.50
CA ARG A 247 0.63 -2.09 12.65
C ARG A 247 1.19 -0.68 12.40
N ILE A 248 0.40 0.33 12.75
CA ILE A 248 0.79 1.73 12.75
C ILE A 248 0.62 2.28 14.16
N LEU A 249 1.69 2.86 14.68
CA LEU A 249 1.71 3.63 15.93
C LEU A 249 1.96 5.09 15.58
N LYS A 250 1.13 6.00 16.09
CA LYS A 250 1.22 7.44 15.80
C LYS A 250 1.06 8.25 17.06
N CYS A 251 1.93 9.24 17.29
CA CYS A 251 1.72 10.21 18.36
C CYS A 251 0.37 10.91 18.18
N THR A 252 -0.30 11.19 19.28
CA THR A 252 -1.62 11.81 19.28
C THR A 252 -1.78 12.71 20.49
N ASP A 253 -2.69 13.64 20.41
CA ASP A 253 -3.12 14.51 21.49
C ASP A 253 -4.30 13.91 22.28
N GLU A 254 -4.82 14.67 23.22
CA GLU A 254 -5.98 14.27 24.02
C GLU A 254 -7.24 14.09 23.18
N GLU A 255 -7.43 14.92 22.14
CA GLU A 255 -8.57 14.82 21.23
C GLU A 255 -8.55 13.52 20.45
N GLY A 256 -7.40 13.17 19.86
CA GLY A 256 -7.22 11.89 19.21
C GLY A 256 -7.37 10.71 20.16
N GLY A 257 -6.95 10.85 21.41
CA GLY A 257 -7.19 9.87 22.47
C GLY A 257 -8.68 9.70 22.78
N LYS A 258 -9.44 10.79 22.87
CA LYS A 258 -10.91 10.78 23.04
C LYS A 258 -11.60 10.05 21.88
N LYS A 259 -11.16 10.27 20.63
CA LYS A 259 -11.71 9.57 19.44
C LYS A 259 -11.55 8.04 19.54
N ILE A 260 -10.42 7.54 20.07
CA ILE A 260 -10.23 6.09 20.31
C ILE A 260 -11.15 5.57 21.43
N LYS A 261 -11.31 6.33 22.52
CA LYS A 261 -12.24 5.98 23.63
C LYS A 261 -13.69 5.88 23.13
N MET A 262 -14.16 6.87 22.36
CA MET A 262 -15.50 6.86 21.78
C MET A 262 -15.71 5.67 20.84
N ARG A 263 -14.71 5.34 20.02
CA ARG A 263 -14.78 4.16 19.15
C ARG A 263 -14.89 2.87 19.94
N GLN A 264 -14.12 2.71 21.04
CA GLN A 264 -14.23 1.55 21.91
C GLN A 264 -15.61 1.45 22.55
N GLN A 265 -16.16 2.58 23.00
CA GLN A 265 -17.47 2.61 23.64
C GLN A 265 -18.57 2.19 22.66
N ARG A 266 -18.60 2.75 21.45
CA ARG A 266 -19.54 2.34 20.39
C ARG A 266 -19.46 0.85 20.08
N GLU A 267 -18.25 0.30 20.03
CA GLU A 267 -18.06 -1.13 19.78
C GLU A 267 -18.59 -2.00 20.92
N LYS A 268 -18.42 -1.57 22.19
CA LYS A 268 -18.99 -2.27 23.34
C LYS A 268 -20.52 -2.25 23.30
N GLU A 269 -21.11 -1.11 22.96
CA GLU A 269 -22.57 -0.93 22.84
C GLU A 269 -23.13 -1.80 21.72
N HIS A 270 -22.51 -1.77 20.55
CA HIS A 270 -22.91 -2.63 19.42
C HIS A 270 -22.86 -4.13 19.78
N ARG A 271 -21.77 -4.59 20.42
CA ARG A 271 -21.67 -5.99 20.87
C ARG A 271 -22.70 -6.33 21.93
N ARG A 272 -23.07 -5.38 22.81
CA ARG A 272 -24.11 -5.56 23.81
C ARG A 272 -25.49 -5.66 23.14
N ALA A 273 -25.81 -4.77 22.23
CA ALA A 273 -27.06 -4.79 21.45
C ALA A 273 -27.23 -6.12 20.71
N LYS A 274 -26.17 -6.57 20.01
CA LYS A 274 -26.18 -7.85 19.29
C LYS A 274 -26.42 -9.06 20.21
N ARG A 275 -25.88 -9.05 21.43
CA ARG A 275 -26.11 -10.13 22.42
C ARG A 275 -27.54 -10.13 22.97
N LEU A 276 -28.19 -8.96 23.03
CA LEU A 276 -29.54 -8.79 23.55
C LEU A 276 -30.61 -8.99 22.46
N GLY A 277 -30.21 -9.27 21.22
CA GLY A 277 -31.16 -9.54 20.12
C GLY A 277 -31.92 -8.31 19.65
N THR A 278 -31.48 -7.10 20.00
CA THR A 278 -32.09 -5.85 19.54
C THR A 278 -31.74 -5.64 18.06
N PRO A 279 -32.69 -5.59 17.09
CA PRO A 279 -32.41 -5.25 15.71
C PRO A 279 -31.91 -3.82 15.59
N GLU A 280 -31.02 -3.57 14.63
CA GLU A 280 -30.57 -2.22 14.25
C GLU A 280 -31.67 -1.41 13.56
#